data_5e1241d274caac05337121b798fd0cee
#
_entry.id   5e1241d274caac05337121b798fd0cee
#
_cell.length_a   1.000
_cell.length_b   1.000
_cell.length_c   1.000
_cell.angle_alpha   90.00
_cell.angle_beta   90.00
_cell.angle_gamma   90.00
#
_symmetry.space_group_name_H-M   'P 1'
#
loop_
_entity.id
_entity.type
_entity.pdbx_description
1 polymer ?
#
loop_
_entity_poly.entity_id
_entity_poly.type
_entity_poly.pdbx_seq_one_letter_code
_entity_poly.pdbx_strand_id
1 'polypeptide(L)'
;TLSNGLARVRRNGKFGLIDITGREITPCNYQFIGQFSEGMAWIEADGLAGFINKKGRLTISCKYKWVSDFKNGLALVGTQDNTKGYININGLEYWGH
;
A
#
# COMPACT_ATOMS: atom_id res chain seq x y z
N THR A 1 -15.80 -5.55 4.19
CA THR A 1 -15.63 -6.31 2.94
C THR A 1 -14.25 -6.92 2.88
N LEU A 2 -14.18 -8.22 2.61
CA LEU A 2 -12.91 -8.92 2.49
C LEU A 2 -12.35 -8.77 1.08
N SER A 3 -11.07 -8.44 1.01
CA SER A 3 -10.33 -8.41 -0.25
C SER A 3 -9.17 -9.38 -0.10
N ASN A 4 -9.10 -10.40 -0.99
CA ASN A 4 -8.08 -11.45 -0.90
C ASN A 4 -8.08 -12.17 0.44
N GLY A 5 -9.26 -12.36 1.05
CA GLY A 5 -9.37 -12.99 2.36
C GLY A 5 -8.97 -12.10 3.52
N LEU A 6 -8.80 -10.81 3.29
CA LEU A 6 -8.40 -9.86 4.32
C LEU A 6 -9.44 -8.76 4.45
N ALA A 7 -9.69 -8.35 5.69
CA ALA A 7 -10.60 -7.26 5.98
C ALA A 7 -9.82 -6.10 6.59
N ARG A 8 -10.19 -4.91 6.17
CA ARG A 8 -9.63 -3.69 6.73
C ARG A 8 -10.36 -3.37 8.04
N VAL A 9 -9.60 -3.14 9.10
CA VAL A 9 -10.15 -2.76 10.41
C VAL A 9 -9.54 -1.44 10.84
N ARG A 10 -10.25 -0.73 11.70
CA ARG A 10 -9.78 0.56 12.20
C ARG A 10 -9.82 0.54 13.72
N ARG A 11 -8.74 0.99 14.33
CA ARG A 11 -8.64 1.13 15.78
C ARG A 11 -7.90 2.44 16.09
N ASN A 12 -8.51 3.28 16.92
CA ASN A 12 -7.92 4.56 17.31
C ASN A 12 -7.59 5.43 16.10
N GLY A 13 -8.45 5.38 15.05
CA GLY A 13 -8.28 6.19 13.87
C GLY A 13 -7.29 5.66 12.85
N LYS A 14 -6.68 4.50 13.11
CA LYS A 14 -5.70 3.93 12.20
C LYS A 14 -6.17 2.57 11.69
N PHE A 15 -5.71 2.24 10.51
CA PHE A 15 -6.13 1.03 9.80
C PHE A 15 -5.11 -0.09 9.90
N GLY A 16 -5.62 -1.31 9.95
CA GLY A 16 -4.86 -2.52 9.85
C GLY A 16 -5.66 -3.56 9.08
N LEU A 17 -5.16 -4.80 9.05
CA LEU A 17 -5.82 -5.90 8.33
C LEU A 17 -5.94 -7.11 9.23
N ILE A 18 -7.07 -7.81 9.12
CA ILE A 18 -7.26 -9.11 9.75
C ILE A 18 -7.64 -10.12 8.67
N ASP A 19 -7.37 -11.40 8.94
CA ASP A 19 -7.80 -12.47 8.05
C ASP A 19 -9.19 -12.98 8.45
N ILE A 20 -9.67 -14.00 7.76
CA ILE A 20 -11.04 -14.50 8.00
C ILE A 20 -11.18 -15.17 9.36
N THR A 21 -10.07 -15.50 10.03
CA THR A 21 -10.13 -16.08 11.38
C THR A 21 -10.11 -15.00 12.46
N GLY A 22 -9.96 -13.73 12.06
CA GLY A 22 -9.84 -12.62 12.99
C GLY A 22 -8.42 -12.35 13.43
N ARG A 23 -7.45 -13.06 12.87
CA ARG A 23 -6.06 -12.87 13.20
C ARG A 23 -5.53 -11.58 12.58
N GLU A 24 -4.82 -10.79 13.37
CA GLU A 24 -4.26 -9.54 12.88
C GLU A 24 -3.05 -9.83 11.99
N ILE A 25 -3.16 -9.45 10.72
CA ILE A 25 -2.09 -9.61 9.73
C ILE A 25 -1.22 -8.36 9.67
N THR A 26 -1.86 -7.20 9.76
CA THR A 26 -1.17 -5.91 9.74
C THR A 26 -1.71 -5.10 10.92
N PRO A 27 -0.84 -4.60 11.80
CA PRO A 27 -1.33 -3.83 12.94
C PRO A 27 -1.99 -2.53 12.49
N CYS A 28 -2.85 -1.97 13.35
CA CYS A 28 -3.57 -0.73 13.04
C CYS A 28 -2.65 0.47 13.23
N ASN A 29 -1.71 0.64 12.30
CA ASN A 29 -0.68 1.68 12.36
C ASN A 29 -0.73 2.63 11.18
N TYR A 30 -1.64 2.41 10.22
CA TYR A 30 -1.63 3.18 8.98
C TYR A 30 -2.79 4.15 8.93
N GLN A 31 -2.54 5.32 8.38
CA GLN A 31 -3.58 6.33 8.19
C GLN A 31 -4.60 5.88 7.17
N PHE A 32 -4.19 5.03 6.23
CA PHE A 32 -5.10 4.45 5.26
C PHE A 32 -4.49 3.19 4.65
N ILE A 33 -5.36 2.25 4.27
CA ILE A 33 -4.98 1.06 3.52
C ILE A 33 -5.98 0.95 2.38
N GLY A 34 -5.47 0.94 1.14
CA GLY A 34 -6.30 0.81 -0.04
C GLY A 34 -6.69 -0.63 -0.29
N GLN A 35 -7.37 -0.85 -1.40
CA GLN A 35 -7.74 -2.19 -1.82
C GLN A 35 -6.56 -2.86 -2.51
N PHE A 36 -6.55 -4.20 -2.45
CA PHE A 36 -5.51 -4.95 -3.13
C PHE A 36 -5.74 -4.93 -4.64
N SER A 37 -4.68 -4.67 -5.35
CA SER A 37 -4.64 -4.75 -6.80
C SER A 37 -3.33 -5.41 -7.19
N GLU A 38 -3.41 -6.51 -7.92
CA GLU A 38 -2.25 -7.31 -8.33
C GLU A 38 -1.39 -7.74 -7.13
N GLY A 39 -2.08 -8.07 -6.02
CA GLY A 39 -1.40 -8.56 -4.83
C GLY A 39 -0.80 -7.49 -3.93
N MET A 40 -1.00 -6.22 -4.26
CA MET A 40 -0.44 -5.10 -3.51
C MET A 40 -1.54 -4.12 -3.13
N ALA A 41 -1.46 -3.62 -1.89
CA ALA A 41 -2.38 -2.57 -1.42
C ALA A 41 -1.54 -1.37 -1.01
N TRP A 42 -1.94 -0.18 -1.47
CA TRP A 42 -1.22 1.02 -1.05
C TRP A 42 -1.60 1.36 0.38
N ILE A 43 -0.65 1.93 1.09
CA ILE A 43 -0.83 2.33 2.47
C ILE A 43 -0.31 3.75 2.63
N GLU A 44 -0.80 4.42 3.66
CA GLU A 44 -0.34 5.76 4.00
C GLU A 44 0.07 5.80 5.46
N ALA A 45 1.25 6.33 5.71
CA ALA A 45 1.77 6.55 7.05
C ALA A 45 2.55 7.85 7.06
N ASP A 46 2.29 8.71 8.04
CA ASP A 46 2.99 10.00 8.20
C ASP A 46 2.91 10.85 6.94
N GLY A 47 1.78 10.77 6.22
CA GLY A 47 1.57 11.58 5.03
C GLY A 47 2.23 11.07 3.76
N LEU A 48 2.88 9.91 3.83
CA LEU A 48 3.56 9.33 2.69
C LEU A 48 2.98 7.95 2.38
N ALA A 49 3.11 7.53 1.13
CA ALA A 49 2.48 6.32 0.63
C ALA A 49 3.51 5.25 0.27
N GLY A 50 3.14 4.00 0.48
CA GLY A 50 3.90 2.84 0.11
C GLY A 50 2.96 1.68 -0.18
N PHE A 51 3.45 0.44 -0.10
CA PHE A 51 2.65 -0.74 -0.40
C PHE A 51 2.94 -1.89 0.55
N ILE A 52 1.89 -2.66 0.84
CA ILE A 52 2.02 -3.95 1.52
C ILE A 52 1.53 -5.04 0.58
N ASN A 53 2.02 -6.27 0.81
CA ASN A 53 1.57 -7.42 0.03
C ASN A 53 0.41 -8.12 0.76
N LYS A 54 -0.06 -9.23 0.20
CA LYS A 54 -1.21 -9.97 0.76
C LYS A 54 -0.91 -10.62 2.10
N LYS A 55 0.37 -10.73 2.46
CA LYS A 55 0.76 -11.24 3.77
C LYS A 55 0.87 -10.13 4.80
N GLY A 56 0.55 -8.90 4.41
CA GLY A 56 0.62 -7.76 5.30
C GLY A 56 2.01 -7.20 5.50
N ARG A 57 2.95 -7.61 4.68
CA ARG A 57 4.33 -7.14 4.79
C ARG A 57 4.55 -5.89 3.98
N LEU A 58 5.29 -4.95 4.58
CA LEU A 58 5.68 -3.74 3.89
C LEU A 58 6.72 -4.09 2.82
N THR A 59 6.33 -3.99 1.56
CA THR A 59 7.22 -4.29 0.44
C THR A 59 7.81 -3.04 -0.18
N ILE A 60 7.09 -1.93 -0.11
CA ILE A 60 7.55 -0.64 -0.63
C ILE A 60 7.31 0.37 0.47
N SER A 61 8.39 0.95 0.99
CA SER A 61 8.31 1.85 2.14
C SER A 61 7.49 3.10 1.80
N CYS A 62 6.92 3.73 2.85
CA CYS A 62 6.11 4.93 2.68
C CYS A 62 7.02 6.13 2.46
N LYS A 63 7.36 6.37 1.20
CA LYS A 63 8.27 7.46 0.82
C LYS A 63 7.76 8.30 -0.33
N TYR A 64 6.62 7.94 -0.90
CA TYR A 64 6.05 8.67 -2.03
C TYR A 64 4.94 9.59 -1.55
N LYS A 65 4.80 10.74 -2.18
CA LYS A 65 3.74 11.67 -1.83
C LYS A 65 2.37 11.07 -2.18
N TRP A 66 2.31 10.32 -3.27
CA TRP A 66 1.11 9.60 -3.67
C TRP A 66 1.50 8.43 -4.56
N VAL A 67 0.60 7.46 -4.65
CA VAL A 67 0.80 6.27 -5.50
C VAL A 67 -0.55 5.93 -6.13
N SER A 68 -0.51 5.17 -7.23
CA SER A 68 -1.70 4.56 -7.80
C SER A 68 -1.70 3.07 -7.49
N ASP A 69 -2.83 2.40 -7.73
CA ASP A 69 -2.87 0.94 -7.65
C ASP A 69 -1.96 0.33 -8.72
N PHE A 70 -1.46 -0.86 -8.42
CA PHE A 70 -0.71 -1.62 -9.42
C PHE A 70 -1.63 -2.05 -10.55
N LYS A 71 -1.16 -1.88 -11.76
CA LYS A 71 -1.88 -2.25 -12.96
C LYS A 71 -0.87 -2.65 -14.01
N ASN A 72 -1.04 -3.86 -14.57
CA ASN A 72 -0.10 -4.40 -15.56
C ASN A 72 1.33 -4.42 -15.05
N GLY A 73 1.51 -4.72 -13.77
CA GLY A 73 2.82 -4.86 -13.17
C GLY A 73 3.47 -3.56 -12.70
N LEU A 74 2.82 -2.42 -12.90
CA LEU A 74 3.40 -1.12 -12.55
C LEU A 74 2.42 -0.28 -11.76
N ALA A 75 2.94 0.56 -10.88
CA ALA A 75 2.17 1.60 -10.19
C ALA A 75 2.81 2.94 -10.49
N LEU A 76 1.98 3.95 -10.66
CA LEU A 76 2.45 5.32 -10.83
C LEU A 76 2.71 5.90 -9.45
N VAL A 77 3.82 6.60 -9.29
CA VAL A 77 4.19 7.21 -8.01
C VAL A 77 4.61 8.66 -8.23
N GLY A 78 4.43 9.47 -7.20
CA GLY A 78 4.88 10.86 -7.23
C GLY A 78 5.72 11.19 -6.02
N THR A 79 6.74 12.01 -6.22
CA THR A 79 7.61 12.47 -5.15
C THR A 79 7.17 13.83 -4.65
N GLN A 80 7.80 14.28 -3.56
CA GLN A 80 7.44 15.56 -2.96
C GLN A 80 7.83 16.75 -3.83
N ASP A 81 8.76 16.56 -4.76
CA ASP A 81 9.15 17.62 -5.68
C ASP A 81 8.40 17.56 -7.01
N ASN A 82 7.27 16.81 -7.03
CA ASN A 82 6.39 16.68 -8.19
C ASN A 82 6.99 15.88 -9.35
N THR A 83 8.02 15.09 -9.09
CA THR A 83 8.54 14.16 -10.09
C THR A 83 7.61 12.94 -10.11
N LYS A 84 7.31 12.44 -11.30
CA LYS A 84 6.46 11.27 -11.48
C LYS A 84 7.26 10.13 -12.09
N GLY A 85 6.94 8.92 -11.67
CA GLY A 85 7.59 7.74 -12.21
C GLY A 85 6.73 6.51 -11.98
N TYR A 86 7.28 5.35 -12.29
CA TYR A 86 6.62 4.07 -12.09
C TYR A 86 7.49 3.18 -11.22
N ILE A 87 6.85 2.27 -10.51
CA ILE A 87 7.56 1.24 -9.76
C ILE A 87 6.96 -0.12 -10.13
N ASN A 88 7.80 -1.17 -10.07
CA ASN A 88 7.29 -2.52 -10.19
C ASN A 88 7.04 -3.09 -8.77
N ILE A 89 6.58 -4.33 -8.68
CA ILE A 89 6.22 -4.91 -7.38
C ILE A 89 7.42 -5.10 -6.45
N ASN A 90 8.63 -5.05 -6.99
CA ASN A 90 9.85 -5.15 -6.20
C ASN A 90 10.41 -3.78 -5.81
N GLY A 91 9.71 -2.70 -6.19
CA GLY A 91 10.13 -1.36 -5.85
C GLY A 91 11.18 -0.76 -6.78
N LEU A 92 11.46 -1.45 -7.90
CA LEU A 92 12.38 -0.88 -8.90
C LEU A 92 11.72 0.32 -9.55
N GLU A 93 12.41 1.44 -9.56
CA GLU A 93 11.87 2.72 -10.01
C GLU A 93 12.24 2.98 -11.46
N TYR A 94 11.27 3.49 -12.20
CA TYR A 94 11.43 3.92 -13.59
C TYR A 94 11.03 5.39 -13.67
N TRP A 95 11.99 6.26 -13.89
CA TRP A 95 11.73 7.70 -13.94
C TRP A 95 11.77 8.17 -15.39
N GLY A 96 10.73 8.90 -15.79
CA GLY A 96 10.69 9.48 -17.11
C GLY A 96 11.43 10.80 -17.16
N HIS A 97 11.71 11.26 -18.37
CA HIS A 97 12.36 12.54 -18.61
C HIS A 97 11.54 13.38 -19.55
#